data_41d2d726fdb3c2445ebab6e7b8f40a9a
#
_entry.id   41d2d726fdb3c2445ebab6e7b8f40a9a
#
_cell.length_a   1.000
_cell.length_b   1.000
_cell.length_c   1.000
_cell.angle_alpha   90.00
_cell.angle_beta   90.00
_cell.angle_gamma   90.00
#
_symmetry.space_group_name_H-M   'P 1'
#
loop_
_entity.id
_entity.type
_entity.pdbx_description
1 polymer ?
#
loop_
_entity_poly.entity_id
_entity_poly.type
_entity_poly.pdbx_seq_one_letter_code
_entity_poly.pdbx_strand_id
1 'polypeptide(L)'
;MRLEIAGLTSGYDGAAVVRGVDISIAAGEIAALLGPNGAGKTTILRTISGIVRPMTGSVRVLGEDVCRLAPNRIARRGVSHVAEGRTVFFGLTVAEHFRLGARRERMDSEHAYEYFPALRDLRDRRVGLLSGGEQQMLALAVALARRPKLLLVDELSLGLAPIIVKRMLPVLRRYATETGASVLLVEQHVELALDTADTAVALSHGDVVFKGSAAQLRHDRRLLLASYLGEAAR
;
A
#
# COMPACT_ATOMS: atom_id res chain seq x y z
N MET A 1 17.17 5.31 -1.35
CA MET A 1 15.71 5.37 -1.57
C MET A 1 15.16 3.96 -1.76
N ARG A 2 13.95 3.69 -1.28
CA ARG A 2 13.23 2.41 -1.53
C ARG A 2 12.31 2.51 -2.73
N LEU A 3 11.64 3.65 -2.86
CA LEU A 3 10.83 4.00 -4.02
C LEU A 3 11.22 5.38 -4.51
N GLU A 4 11.32 5.54 -5.83
CA GLU A 4 11.53 6.81 -6.49
C GLU A 4 10.69 6.84 -7.76
N ILE A 5 9.78 7.78 -7.83
CA ILE A 5 8.92 8.05 -8.98
C ILE A 5 9.27 9.45 -9.46
N ALA A 6 9.58 9.62 -10.73
CA ALA A 6 9.92 10.90 -11.33
C ALA A 6 9.12 11.14 -12.61
N GLY A 7 8.35 12.23 -12.63
CA GLY A 7 7.55 12.69 -13.75
C GLY A 7 6.53 11.66 -14.27
N LEU A 8 6.00 10.80 -13.39
CA LEU A 8 5.13 9.69 -13.79
C LEU A 8 3.82 10.17 -14.38
N THR A 9 3.56 9.79 -15.62
CA THR A 9 2.24 9.82 -16.24
C THR A 9 1.81 8.38 -16.50
N SER A 10 0.63 8.01 -16.02
CA SER A 10 0.11 6.64 -16.15
C SER A 10 -1.41 6.63 -16.22
N GLY A 11 -1.98 5.59 -16.84
CA GLY A 11 -3.42 5.43 -17.02
C GLY A 11 -3.77 4.20 -17.85
N TYR A 12 -4.93 4.21 -18.47
CA TYR A 12 -5.49 3.07 -19.18
C TYR A 12 -5.90 3.48 -20.61
N ASP A 13 -5.74 2.58 -21.55
CA ASP A 13 -6.20 2.73 -22.95
C ASP A 13 -5.78 4.06 -23.61
N GLY A 14 -4.57 4.54 -23.31
CA GLY A 14 -4.05 5.80 -23.81
C GLY A 14 -4.54 7.05 -23.07
N ALA A 15 -5.48 6.92 -22.13
CA ALA A 15 -5.95 8.02 -21.29
C ALA A 15 -5.15 8.13 -19.99
N ALA A 16 -4.50 9.28 -19.76
CA ALA A 16 -3.75 9.53 -18.52
C ALA A 16 -4.70 9.77 -17.35
N VAL A 17 -4.53 8.98 -16.30
CA VAL A 17 -5.21 9.12 -15.00
C VAL A 17 -4.39 9.96 -14.04
N VAL A 18 -3.06 9.81 -14.05
CA VAL A 18 -2.12 10.62 -13.26
C VAL A 18 -1.07 11.25 -14.17
N ARG A 19 -0.59 12.45 -13.80
CA ARG A 19 0.31 13.27 -14.63
C ARG A 19 1.44 13.85 -13.82
N GLY A 20 2.68 13.67 -14.31
CA GLY A 20 3.86 14.33 -13.77
C GLY A 20 4.10 14.06 -12.26
N VAL A 21 3.72 12.89 -11.77
CA VAL A 21 3.78 12.58 -10.34
C VAL A 21 5.21 12.29 -9.90
N ASP A 22 5.65 12.95 -8.81
CA ASP A 22 6.94 12.76 -8.15
C ASP A 22 6.75 12.28 -6.72
N ILE A 23 7.18 11.04 -6.41
CA ILE A 23 7.13 10.44 -5.08
C ILE A 23 8.48 9.83 -4.76
N SER A 24 8.94 10.01 -3.52
CA SER A 24 10.15 9.37 -3.02
C SER A 24 9.91 8.84 -1.61
N ILE A 25 10.34 7.60 -1.33
CA ILE A 25 10.21 6.96 -0.02
C ILE A 25 11.57 6.43 0.39
N ALA A 26 12.03 6.82 1.57
CA ALA A 26 13.29 6.33 2.15
C ALA A 26 13.11 4.92 2.79
N ALA A 27 14.21 4.29 3.21
CA ALA A 27 14.15 3.03 3.94
C ALA A 27 13.51 3.24 5.32
N GLY A 28 12.59 2.36 5.71
CA GLY A 28 11.87 2.44 6.98
C GLY A 28 10.78 3.51 7.04
N GLU A 29 10.58 4.27 5.97
CA GLU A 29 9.59 5.35 5.88
C GLU A 29 8.20 4.79 5.52
N ILE A 30 7.16 5.34 6.14
CA ILE A 30 5.76 5.16 5.75
C ILE A 30 5.29 6.46 5.09
N ALA A 31 4.91 6.38 3.82
CA ALA A 31 4.31 7.48 3.08
C ALA A 31 2.82 7.25 2.89
N ALA A 32 2.00 8.26 3.18
CA ALA A 32 0.57 8.24 2.87
C ALA A 32 0.32 8.84 1.49
N LEU A 33 -0.48 8.15 0.68
CA LEU A 33 -1.00 8.66 -0.59
C LEU A 33 -2.49 8.92 -0.42
N LEU A 34 -2.87 10.17 -0.39
CA LEU A 34 -4.19 10.66 -0.05
C LEU A 34 -4.90 11.26 -1.26
N GLY A 35 -6.21 11.36 -1.19
CA GLY A 35 -7.03 12.00 -2.22
C GLY A 35 -8.40 11.33 -2.38
N PRO A 36 -9.34 11.99 -3.05
CA PRO A 36 -10.67 11.47 -3.29
C PRO A 36 -10.65 10.21 -4.17
N ASN A 37 -11.81 9.54 -4.26
CA ASN A 37 -11.99 8.42 -5.18
C ASN A 37 -11.80 8.91 -6.63
N GLY A 38 -11.12 8.12 -7.44
CA GLY A 38 -10.78 8.49 -8.81
C GLY A 38 -9.58 9.43 -8.95
N ALA A 39 -8.92 9.87 -7.87
CA ALA A 39 -7.74 10.74 -7.95
C ALA A 39 -6.49 10.06 -8.58
N GLY A 40 -6.51 8.74 -8.79
CA GLY A 40 -5.40 8.02 -9.41
C GLY A 40 -4.51 7.25 -8.45
N LYS A 41 -4.85 7.16 -7.15
CA LYS A 41 -4.07 6.47 -6.11
C LYS A 41 -3.77 5.01 -6.49
N THR A 42 -4.80 4.22 -6.76
CA THR A 42 -4.68 2.81 -7.19
C THR A 42 -3.89 2.68 -8.50
N THR A 43 -4.00 3.64 -9.42
CA THR A 43 -3.23 3.64 -10.67
C THR A 43 -1.74 3.75 -10.39
N ILE A 44 -1.32 4.60 -9.45
CA ILE A 44 0.08 4.70 -9.03
C ILE A 44 0.55 3.37 -8.44
N LEU A 45 -0.21 2.75 -7.51
CA LEU A 45 0.15 1.46 -6.92
C LEU A 45 0.26 0.36 -7.97
N ARG A 46 -0.67 0.30 -8.91
CA ARG A 46 -0.65 -0.66 -10.03
C ARG A 46 0.54 -0.41 -10.96
N THR A 47 0.95 0.84 -11.14
CA THR A 47 2.14 1.16 -11.94
C THR A 47 3.42 0.72 -11.23
N ILE A 48 3.55 0.97 -9.92
CA ILE A 48 4.71 0.50 -9.13
C ILE A 48 4.81 -1.02 -9.15
N SER A 49 3.68 -1.73 -9.06
CA SER A 49 3.63 -3.19 -9.08
C SER A 49 3.71 -3.81 -10.50
N GLY A 50 3.79 -2.98 -11.56
CA GLY A 50 3.95 -3.41 -12.96
C GLY A 50 2.67 -3.95 -13.60
N ILE A 51 1.51 -3.77 -12.96
CA ILE A 51 0.20 -4.13 -13.52
C ILE A 51 -0.20 -3.14 -14.62
N VAL A 52 0.10 -1.85 -14.40
CA VAL A 52 -0.07 -0.79 -15.40
C VAL A 52 1.32 -0.31 -15.83
N ARG A 53 1.53 -0.12 -17.11
CA ARG A 53 2.77 0.45 -17.63
C ARG A 53 2.73 1.97 -17.60
N PRO A 54 3.81 2.64 -17.17
CA PRO A 54 3.88 4.09 -17.29
C PRO A 54 3.84 4.53 -18.76
N MET A 55 3.16 5.64 -19.03
CA MET A 55 3.18 6.29 -20.34
C MET A 55 4.44 7.14 -20.50
N THR A 56 4.81 7.90 -19.45
CA THR A 56 6.05 8.68 -19.36
C THR A 56 6.57 8.67 -17.93
N GLY A 57 7.79 9.16 -17.73
CA GLY A 57 8.45 9.20 -16.44
C GLY A 57 9.16 7.89 -16.10
N SER A 58 9.57 7.77 -14.84
CA SER A 58 10.29 6.59 -14.36
C SER A 58 9.80 6.15 -12.99
N VAL A 59 9.90 4.82 -12.74
CA VAL A 59 9.63 4.20 -11.44
C VAL A 59 10.84 3.33 -11.09
N ARG A 60 11.51 3.68 -9.99
CA ARG A 60 12.64 2.91 -9.47
C ARG A 60 12.29 2.33 -8.10
N VAL A 61 12.50 1.03 -7.96
CA VAL A 61 12.32 0.31 -6.71
C VAL A 61 13.64 -0.31 -6.30
N LEU A 62 14.09 -0.02 -5.08
CA LEU A 62 15.39 -0.49 -4.55
C LEU A 62 16.58 -0.10 -5.47
N GLY A 63 16.48 1.07 -6.12
CA GLY A 63 17.48 1.58 -7.05
C GLY A 63 17.40 1.06 -8.50
N GLU A 64 16.54 0.07 -8.77
CA GLU A 64 16.36 -0.50 -10.11
C GLU A 64 15.13 0.07 -10.82
N ASP A 65 15.24 0.37 -12.10
CA ASP A 65 14.10 0.74 -12.95
C ASP A 65 13.18 -0.47 -13.15
N VAL A 66 11.88 -0.29 -12.83
CA VAL A 66 10.89 -1.36 -12.93
C VAL A 66 9.85 -1.14 -14.02
N CYS A 67 9.91 -0.04 -14.78
CA CYS A 67 8.90 0.37 -15.76
C CYS A 67 8.56 -0.70 -16.81
N ARG A 68 9.52 -1.56 -17.16
CA ARG A 68 9.35 -2.63 -18.16
C ARG A 68 9.30 -4.02 -17.58
N LEU A 69 9.32 -4.15 -16.26
CA LEU A 69 9.32 -5.45 -15.60
C LEU A 69 7.89 -6.00 -15.45
N ALA A 70 7.77 -7.31 -15.59
CA ALA A 70 6.52 -8.00 -15.29
C ALA A 70 6.25 -8.01 -13.77
N PRO A 71 4.97 -8.02 -13.32
CA PRO A 71 4.61 -7.96 -11.90
C PRO A 71 5.31 -9.00 -11.02
N ASN A 72 5.45 -10.24 -11.50
CA ASN A 72 6.12 -11.30 -10.78
C ASN A 72 7.62 -11.02 -10.57
N ARG A 73 8.28 -10.32 -11.49
CA ARG A 73 9.68 -9.91 -11.33
C ARG A 73 9.83 -8.80 -10.31
N ILE A 74 8.88 -7.87 -10.26
CA ILE A 74 8.86 -6.79 -9.26
C ILE A 74 8.60 -7.39 -7.87
N ALA A 75 7.63 -8.31 -7.75
CA ALA A 75 7.36 -9.01 -6.49
C ALA A 75 8.61 -9.75 -5.95
N ARG A 76 9.37 -10.43 -6.82
CA ARG A 76 10.64 -11.11 -6.43
C ARG A 76 11.73 -10.18 -5.96
N ARG A 77 11.66 -8.90 -6.26
CA ARG A 77 12.59 -7.87 -5.75
C ARG A 77 12.23 -7.40 -4.32
N GLY A 78 11.17 -7.95 -3.76
CA GLY A 78 10.72 -7.62 -2.42
C GLY A 78 9.65 -6.52 -2.38
N VAL A 79 8.82 -6.42 -3.43
CA VAL A 79 7.60 -5.62 -3.42
C VAL A 79 6.42 -6.52 -3.11
N SER A 80 5.63 -6.20 -2.09
CA SER A 80 4.32 -6.80 -1.86
C SER A 80 3.23 -5.75 -2.05
N HIS A 81 2.13 -6.16 -2.68
CA HIS A 81 0.99 -5.29 -2.92
C HIS A 81 -0.27 -5.92 -2.33
N VAL A 82 -0.81 -5.30 -1.29
CA VAL A 82 -2.13 -5.58 -0.74
C VAL A 82 -3.10 -4.69 -1.49
N ALA A 83 -3.78 -5.26 -2.49
CA ALA A 83 -4.73 -4.53 -3.31
C ALA A 83 -6.07 -4.35 -2.59
N GLU A 84 -6.83 -3.37 -3.01
CA GLU A 84 -8.20 -3.15 -2.59
C GLU A 84 -9.05 -4.43 -2.70
N GLY A 85 -9.95 -4.67 -1.74
CA GLY A 85 -10.95 -5.74 -1.85
C GLY A 85 -10.50 -7.10 -1.31
N ARG A 86 -9.56 -7.13 -0.35
CA ARG A 86 -9.20 -8.36 0.39
C ARG A 86 -8.85 -9.52 -0.54
N THR A 87 -7.70 -9.48 -1.16
CA THR A 87 -7.22 -10.50 -2.11
C THR A 87 -6.94 -11.86 -1.44
N VAL A 88 -8.01 -12.50 -0.93
CA VAL A 88 -7.97 -13.81 -0.27
C VAL A 88 -8.91 -14.80 -0.94
N PHE A 89 -8.59 -16.09 -0.86
CA PHE A 89 -9.37 -17.17 -1.45
C PHE A 89 -10.30 -17.79 -0.40
N PHE A 90 -11.59 -17.55 -0.51
CA PHE A 90 -12.58 -17.97 0.48
C PHE A 90 -12.66 -19.48 0.72
N GLY A 91 -12.32 -20.30 -0.27
CA GLY A 91 -12.31 -21.75 -0.18
C GLY A 91 -11.11 -22.35 0.54
N LEU A 92 -10.03 -21.58 0.70
CA LEU A 92 -8.80 -22.03 1.36
C LEU A 92 -8.83 -21.72 2.85
N THR A 93 -8.08 -22.49 3.64
CA THR A 93 -7.82 -22.18 5.04
C THR A 93 -6.76 -21.08 5.17
N VAL A 94 -6.65 -20.47 6.36
CA VAL A 94 -5.60 -19.50 6.69
C VAL A 94 -4.21 -20.10 6.41
N ALA A 95 -3.95 -21.33 6.87
CA ALA A 95 -2.66 -22.00 6.68
C ALA A 95 -2.34 -22.28 5.20
N GLU A 96 -3.36 -22.58 4.39
CA GLU A 96 -3.18 -22.83 2.96
C GLU A 96 -2.78 -21.55 2.21
N HIS A 97 -3.21 -20.36 2.66
CA HIS A 97 -2.79 -19.07 2.06
C HIS A 97 -1.28 -18.87 2.12
N PHE A 98 -0.62 -19.28 3.20
CA PHE A 98 0.84 -19.20 3.31
C PHE A 98 1.60 -20.23 2.45
N ARG A 99 0.88 -21.17 1.83
CA ARG A 99 1.45 -22.14 0.89
C ARG A 99 1.26 -21.72 -0.57
N LEU A 100 0.52 -20.63 -0.83
CA LEU A 100 0.33 -20.10 -2.18
C LEU A 100 1.63 -19.51 -2.71
N GLY A 101 1.97 -19.86 -3.95
CA GLY A 101 3.18 -19.36 -4.60
C GLY A 101 4.09 -20.47 -5.11
N ALA A 102 5.20 -20.08 -5.74
CA ALA A 102 6.17 -21.06 -6.24
C ALA A 102 6.87 -21.76 -5.07
N ARG A 103 7.17 -23.06 -5.23
CA ARG A 103 7.81 -23.90 -4.20
C ARG A 103 9.11 -23.32 -3.62
N ARG A 104 9.77 -22.42 -4.36
CA ARG A 104 10.99 -21.68 -3.93
C ARG A 104 10.70 -20.38 -3.20
N GLU A 105 9.46 -19.88 -3.23
CA GLU A 105 9.04 -18.63 -2.59
C GLU A 105 8.22 -18.96 -1.34
N ARG A 106 8.84 -19.68 -0.39
CA ARG A 106 8.17 -20.02 0.87
C ARG A 106 7.86 -18.75 1.65
N MET A 107 6.58 -18.54 1.92
CA MET A 107 6.15 -17.51 2.85
C MET A 107 6.44 -17.98 4.29
N ASP A 108 6.95 -17.07 5.08
CA ASP A 108 7.23 -17.32 6.49
C ASP A 108 5.96 -17.03 7.31
N SER A 109 5.13 -18.07 7.52
CA SER A 109 3.91 -17.95 8.29
C SER A 109 4.16 -17.62 9.76
N GLU A 110 5.26 -18.11 10.36
CA GLU A 110 5.59 -17.82 11.75
C GLU A 110 5.90 -16.33 11.92
N HIS A 111 6.70 -15.76 11.02
CA HIS A 111 6.94 -14.34 10.99
C HIS A 111 5.64 -13.51 10.85
N ALA A 112 4.70 -13.94 10.01
CA ALA A 112 3.40 -13.27 9.88
C ALA A 112 2.57 -13.36 11.17
N TYR A 113 2.60 -14.49 11.87
CA TYR A 113 1.89 -14.68 13.14
C TYR A 113 2.47 -13.86 14.28
N GLU A 114 3.74 -13.42 14.20
CA GLU A 114 4.31 -12.46 15.18
C GLU A 114 3.61 -11.10 15.11
N TYR A 115 3.16 -10.70 13.90
CA TYR A 115 2.40 -9.47 13.68
C TYR A 115 0.90 -9.63 13.88
N PHE A 116 0.36 -10.82 13.58
CA PHE A 116 -1.06 -11.15 13.68
C PHE A 116 -1.29 -12.46 14.45
N PRO A 117 -1.06 -12.50 15.77
CA PRO A 117 -1.16 -13.74 16.55
C PRO A 117 -2.53 -14.42 16.49
N ALA A 118 -3.62 -13.63 16.38
CA ALA A 118 -4.98 -14.16 16.26
C ALA A 118 -5.19 -15.10 15.05
N LEU A 119 -4.40 -14.94 13.99
CA LEU A 119 -4.49 -15.84 12.83
C LEU A 119 -3.93 -17.23 13.09
N ARG A 120 -3.11 -17.42 14.12
CA ARG A 120 -2.58 -18.73 14.53
C ARG A 120 -3.70 -19.64 15.02
N ASP A 121 -4.63 -19.10 15.79
CA ASP A 121 -5.79 -19.84 16.31
C ASP A 121 -6.80 -20.15 15.22
N LEU A 122 -6.77 -19.38 14.14
CA LEU A 122 -7.66 -19.51 12.98
C LEU A 122 -7.04 -20.31 11.81
N ARG A 123 -5.84 -20.86 11.98
CA ARG A 123 -5.02 -21.44 10.89
C ARG A 123 -5.75 -22.48 10.05
N ASP A 124 -6.58 -23.31 10.69
CA ASP A 124 -7.30 -24.41 10.04
C ASP A 124 -8.73 -23.99 9.57
N ARG A 125 -9.12 -22.72 9.85
CA ARG A 125 -10.42 -22.19 9.48
C ARG A 125 -10.44 -21.74 8.01
N ARG A 126 -11.51 -22.04 7.29
CA ARG A 126 -11.73 -21.54 5.93
C ARG A 126 -11.94 -20.02 5.96
N VAL A 127 -11.30 -19.32 5.03
CA VAL A 127 -11.30 -17.85 4.99
C VAL A 127 -12.69 -17.27 4.74
N GLY A 128 -13.56 -17.97 4.01
CA GLY A 128 -14.96 -17.58 3.84
C GLY A 128 -15.78 -17.53 5.14
N LEU A 129 -15.28 -18.15 6.23
CA LEU A 129 -15.91 -18.13 7.56
C LEU A 129 -15.30 -17.09 8.51
N LEU A 130 -14.31 -16.35 8.05
CA LEU A 130 -13.68 -15.26 8.80
C LEU A 130 -14.50 -13.98 8.69
N SER A 131 -14.46 -13.17 9.73
CA SER A 131 -14.95 -11.79 9.67
C SER A 131 -14.15 -10.96 8.66
N GLY A 132 -14.74 -9.86 8.18
CA GLY A 132 -14.04 -8.97 7.24
C GLY A 132 -12.71 -8.44 7.78
N GLY A 133 -12.60 -8.16 9.09
CA GLY A 133 -11.36 -7.75 9.73
C GLY A 133 -10.30 -8.88 9.74
N GLU A 134 -10.70 -10.12 10.04
CA GLU A 134 -9.79 -11.27 10.00
C GLU A 134 -9.31 -11.57 8.57
N GLN A 135 -10.18 -11.40 7.57
CA GLN A 135 -9.78 -11.53 6.16
C GLN A 135 -8.75 -10.47 5.76
N GLN A 136 -8.93 -9.23 6.23
CA GLN A 136 -7.97 -8.15 5.96
C GLN A 136 -6.65 -8.36 6.71
N MET A 137 -6.71 -8.83 7.97
CA MET A 137 -5.52 -9.26 8.71
C MET A 137 -4.76 -10.36 7.95
N LEU A 138 -5.47 -11.34 7.40
CA LEU A 138 -4.86 -12.39 6.60
C LEU A 138 -4.19 -11.84 5.33
N ALA A 139 -4.85 -10.93 4.61
CA ALA A 139 -4.27 -10.31 3.41
C ALA A 139 -2.94 -9.60 3.72
N LEU A 140 -2.90 -8.82 4.82
CA LEU A 140 -1.67 -8.20 5.30
C LEU A 140 -0.64 -9.25 5.75
N ALA A 141 -1.05 -10.24 6.54
CA ALA A 141 -0.16 -11.29 7.03
C ALA A 141 0.54 -12.04 5.90
N VAL A 142 -0.20 -12.39 4.84
CA VAL A 142 0.35 -13.04 3.64
C VAL A 142 1.36 -12.12 2.93
N ALA A 143 1.10 -10.82 2.87
CA ALA A 143 2.04 -9.85 2.32
C ALA A 143 3.32 -9.75 3.16
N LEU A 144 3.20 -9.70 4.50
CA LEU A 144 4.34 -9.63 5.43
C LEU A 144 5.15 -10.93 5.48
N ALA A 145 4.50 -12.10 5.31
CA ALA A 145 5.16 -13.40 5.23
C ALA A 145 6.19 -13.50 4.10
N ARG A 146 6.10 -12.64 3.09
CA ARG A 146 7.06 -12.52 1.99
C ARG A 146 8.29 -11.66 2.34
N ARG A 147 8.32 -11.08 3.54
CA ARG A 147 9.37 -10.16 4.04
C ARG A 147 9.66 -9.03 3.03
N PRO A 148 8.62 -8.26 2.61
CA PRO A 148 8.82 -7.22 1.62
C PRO A 148 9.74 -6.11 2.12
N LYS A 149 10.53 -5.55 1.19
CA LYS A 149 11.30 -4.32 1.40
C LYS A 149 10.49 -3.07 1.09
N LEU A 150 9.47 -3.21 0.23
CA LEU A 150 8.47 -2.18 -0.07
C LEU A 150 7.09 -2.83 -0.03
N LEU A 151 6.23 -2.35 0.86
CA LEU A 151 4.84 -2.77 0.98
C LEU A 151 3.92 -1.68 0.42
N LEU A 152 3.10 -2.05 -0.53
CA LEU A 152 2.04 -1.23 -1.09
C LEU A 152 0.72 -1.67 -0.48
N VAL A 153 -0.04 -0.75 0.12
CA VAL A 153 -1.32 -1.05 0.76
C VAL A 153 -2.39 -0.14 0.18
N ASP A 154 -3.37 -0.74 -0.48
CA ASP A 154 -4.47 -0.02 -1.12
C ASP A 154 -5.75 -0.15 -0.28
N GLU A 155 -6.21 0.98 0.28
CA GLU A 155 -7.48 1.14 1.00
C GLU A 155 -7.74 0.04 2.07
N LEU A 156 -6.83 -0.02 3.06
CA LEU A 156 -6.90 -0.97 4.17
C LEU A 156 -8.24 -0.90 4.93
N SER A 157 -8.80 0.30 5.03
CA SER A 157 -10.01 0.60 5.82
C SER A 157 -11.32 0.25 5.12
N LEU A 158 -11.29 -0.05 3.82
CA LEU A 158 -12.50 -0.24 3.03
C LEU A 158 -13.41 -1.36 3.58
N GLY A 159 -14.63 -1.00 3.96
CA GLY A 159 -15.62 -1.93 4.49
C GLY A 159 -15.28 -2.51 5.87
N LEU A 160 -14.42 -1.84 6.64
CA LEU A 160 -14.06 -2.22 8.00
C LEU A 160 -14.51 -1.16 9.01
N ALA A 161 -14.84 -1.64 10.22
CA ALA A 161 -15.07 -0.74 11.33
C ALA A 161 -13.76 -0.01 11.71
N PRO A 162 -13.81 1.30 12.05
CA PRO A 162 -12.62 2.08 12.38
C PRO A 162 -11.74 1.47 13.48
N ILE A 163 -12.33 0.77 14.44
CA ILE A 163 -11.60 0.09 15.51
C ILE A 163 -10.68 -1.01 14.99
N ILE A 164 -11.07 -1.69 13.91
CA ILE A 164 -10.25 -2.73 13.28
C ILE A 164 -9.05 -2.09 12.58
N VAL A 165 -9.29 -1.02 11.82
CA VAL A 165 -8.23 -0.27 11.12
C VAL A 165 -7.18 0.26 12.12
N LYS A 166 -7.64 0.85 13.24
CA LYS A 166 -6.79 1.34 14.33
C LYS A 166 -5.89 0.25 14.94
N ARG A 167 -6.26 -1.03 14.84
CA ARG A 167 -5.42 -2.15 15.28
C ARG A 167 -4.40 -2.58 14.23
N MET A 168 -4.69 -2.36 12.94
CA MET A 168 -3.81 -2.79 11.85
C MET A 168 -2.70 -1.79 11.53
N LEU A 169 -2.99 -0.49 11.59
CA LEU A 169 -2.01 0.56 11.27
C LEU A 169 -0.75 0.52 12.14
N PRO A 170 -0.84 0.30 13.47
CA PRO A 170 0.34 0.13 14.32
C PRO A 170 1.21 -1.08 13.91
N VAL A 171 0.61 -2.12 13.34
CA VAL A 171 1.35 -3.28 12.82
C VAL A 171 2.24 -2.88 11.65
N LEU A 172 1.75 -2.03 10.73
CA LEU A 172 2.55 -1.51 9.62
C LEU A 172 3.74 -0.68 10.13
N ARG A 173 3.50 0.18 11.13
CA ARG A 173 4.56 0.99 11.76
C ARG A 173 5.59 0.07 12.44
N ARG A 174 5.15 -0.89 13.21
CA ARG A 174 6.02 -1.88 13.86
C ARG A 174 6.86 -2.62 12.83
N TYR A 175 6.23 -3.12 11.76
CA TYR A 175 6.93 -3.83 10.68
C TYR A 175 8.00 -2.95 10.02
N ALA A 176 7.66 -1.70 9.66
CA ALA A 176 8.60 -0.77 9.07
C ALA A 176 9.80 -0.49 9.98
N THR A 177 9.55 -0.29 11.29
CA THR A 177 10.59 0.00 12.28
C THR A 177 11.52 -1.20 12.52
N GLU A 178 10.96 -2.41 12.65
CA GLU A 178 11.74 -3.62 12.97
C GLU A 178 12.55 -4.13 11.77
N THR A 179 12.04 -3.98 10.54
CA THR A 179 12.65 -4.58 9.35
C THR A 179 13.36 -3.57 8.44
N GLY A 180 13.15 -2.27 8.64
CA GLY A 180 13.58 -1.23 7.71
C GLY A 180 12.84 -1.24 6.37
N ALA A 181 11.70 -1.95 6.30
CA ALA A 181 10.82 -1.94 5.14
C ALA A 181 10.12 -0.58 5.02
N SER A 182 9.82 -0.18 3.79
CA SER A 182 9.04 1.03 3.53
C SER A 182 7.62 0.68 3.16
N VAL A 183 6.69 1.56 3.47
CA VAL A 183 5.26 1.38 3.19
C VAL A 183 4.73 2.56 2.39
N LEU A 184 4.03 2.29 1.30
CA LEU A 184 3.16 3.27 0.65
C LEU A 184 1.72 2.90 0.98
N LEU A 185 1.10 3.70 1.84
CA LEU A 185 -0.25 3.50 2.35
C LEU A 185 -1.23 4.41 1.62
N VAL A 186 -2.18 3.82 0.90
CA VAL A 186 -3.32 4.54 0.33
C VAL A 186 -4.49 4.40 1.29
N GLU A 187 -5.06 5.52 1.71
CA GLU A 187 -6.19 5.56 2.62
C GLU A 187 -7.17 6.70 2.30
N GLN A 188 -8.43 6.45 2.59
CA GLN A 188 -9.48 7.47 2.54
C GLN A 188 -9.66 8.17 3.89
N HIS A 189 -9.38 7.46 5.00
CA HIS A 189 -9.42 8.02 6.34
C HIS A 189 -8.13 8.78 6.64
N VAL A 190 -8.11 10.04 6.26
CA VAL A 190 -6.93 10.92 6.30
C VAL A 190 -6.27 10.96 7.66
N GLU A 191 -7.04 11.17 8.72
CA GLU A 191 -6.49 11.26 10.09
C GLU A 191 -5.73 9.99 10.47
N LEU A 192 -6.30 8.81 10.19
CA LEU A 192 -5.66 7.54 10.48
C LEU A 192 -4.37 7.33 9.66
N ALA A 193 -4.39 7.73 8.38
CA ALA A 193 -3.20 7.65 7.53
C ALA A 193 -2.10 8.58 8.03
N LEU A 194 -2.44 9.84 8.36
CA LEU A 194 -1.48 10.84 8.83
C LEU A 194 -0.92 10.54 10.22
N ASP A 195 -1.69 9.85 11.08
CA ASP A 195 -1.20 9.38 12.38
C ASP A 195 -0.15 8.27 12.25
N THR A 196 -0.18 7.56 11.12
CA THR A 196 0.72 6.43 10.87
C THR A 196 1.92 6.82 10.00
N ALA A 197 1.74 7.75 9.06
CA ALA A 197 2.75 8.11 8.06
C ALA A 197 3.79 9.13 8.58
N ASP A 198 4.98 9.09 7.97
CA ASP A 198 6.04 10.08 8.14
C ASP A 198 5.86 11.23 7.13
N THR A 199 5.54 10.87 5.89
CA THR A 199 5.29 11.81 4.79
C THR A 199 3.92 11.57 4.16
N ALA A 200 3.40 12.60 3.49
CA ALA A 200 2.14 12.53 2.78
C ALA A 200 2.25 13.17 1.39
N VAL A 201 1.57 12.53 0.44
CA VAL A 201 1.32 13.06 -0.89
C VAL A 201 -0.18 13.08 -1.10
N ALA A 202 -0.73 14.24 -1.44
CA ALA A 202 -2.15 14.35 -1.77
C ALA A 202 -2.34 14.53 -3.27
N LEU A 203 -3.27 13.76 -3.83
CA LEU A 203 -3.66 13.79 -5.23
C LEU A 203 -5.06 14.37 -5.40
N SER A 204 -5.25 15.19 -6.41
CA SER A 204 -6.55 15.63 -6.90
C SER A 204 -6.57 15.57 -8.42
N HIS A 205 -7.57 14.89 -9.00
CA HIS A 205 -7.76 14.77 -10.46
C HIS A 205 -6.51 14.30 -11.25
N GLY A 206 -5.67 13.50 -10.61
CA GLY A 206 -4.45 12.95 -11.22
C GLY A 206 -3.19 13.77 -11.01
N ASP A 207 -3.28 14.94 -10.37
CA ASP A 207 -2.16 15.85 -10.10
C ASP A 207 -1.80 15.85 -8.62
N VAL A 208 -0.51 16.07 -8.30
CA VAL A 208 -0.05 16.24 -6.91
C VAL A 208 -0.38 17.66 -6.44
N VAL A 209 -1.23 17.78 -5.43
CA VAL A 209 -1.63 19.07 -4.83
C VAL A 209 -0.91 19.36 -3.52
N PHE A 210 -0.33 18.35 -2.88
CA PHE A 210 0.49 18.49 -1.67
C PHE A 210 1.56 17.40 -1.64
N LYS A 211 2.76 17.76 -1.17
CA LYS A 211 3.83 16.84 -0.83
C LYS A 211 4.62 17.43 0.36
N GLY A 212 4.70 16.67 1.45
CA GLY A 212 5.40 17.13 2.65
C GLY A 212 5.33 16.15 3.81
N SER A 213 5.66 16.59 5.02
CA SER A 213 5.52 15.75 6.19
C SER A 213 4.05 15.52 6.55
N ALA A 214 3.72 14.32 7.04
CA ALA A 214 2.37 14.00 7.51
C ALA A 214 1.94 14.94 8.66
N ALA A 215 2.87 15.33 9.52
CA ALA A 215 2.63 16.25 10.60
C ALA A 215 2.21 17.64 10.09
N GLN A 216 2.86 18.18 9.06
CA GLN A 216 2.47 19.46 8.45
C GLN A 216 1.03 19.40 7.93
N LEU A 217 0.70 18.37 7.15
CA LEU A 217 -0.65 18.23 6.57
C LEU A 217 -1.72 18.07 7.65
N ARG A 218 -1.41 17.38 8.76
CA ARG A 218 -2.33 17.21 9.90
C ARG A 218 -2.65 18.51 10.61
N HIS A 219 -1.68 19.43 10.73
CA HIS A 219 -1.87 20.70 11.42
C HIS A 219 -2.53 21.76 10.54
N ASP A 220 -2.47 21.64 9.22
CA ASP A 220 -3.08 22.59 8.30
C ASP A 220 -4.39 22.06 7.70
N ARG A 221 -5.50 22.40 8.39
CA ARG A 221 -6.86 22.06 7.94
C ARG A 221 -7.20 22.62 6.55
N ARG A 222 -6.58 23.76 6.15
CA ARG A 222 -6.84 24.35 4.82
C ARG A 222 -6.21 23.50 3.74
N LEU A 223 -4.96 23.06 3.94
CA LEU A 223 -4.28 22.12 3.02
C LEU A 223 -5.02 20.80 2.91
N LEU A 224 -5.55 20.28 4.02
CA LEU A 224 -6.40 19.07 4.01
C LEU A 224 -7.65 19.26 3.16
N LEU A 225 -8.40 20.33 3.38
CA LEU A 225 -9.61 20.63 2.62
C LEU A 225 -9.30 20.88 1.14
N ALA A 226 -8.26 21.67 0.83
CA ALA A 226 -7.83 21.95 -0.54
C ALA A 226 -7.45 20.65 -1.28
N SER A 227 -6.75 19.72 -0.63
CA SER A 227 -6.36 18.43 -1.21
C SER A 227 -7.56 17.53 -1.51
N TYR A 228 -8.69 17.67 -0.79
CA TYR A 228 -9.91 16.91 -1.00
C TYR A 228 -10.90 17.59 -1.95
N LEU A 229 -10.99 18.92 -1.91
CA LEU A 229 -11.93 19.69 -2.75
C LEU A 229 -11.37 20.03 -4.13
N GLY A 230 -10.09 19.74 -4.38
CA GLY A 230 -9.43 20.04 -5.66
C GLY A 230 -9.14 21.53 -5.86
N GLU A 231 -9.28 22.34 -4.82
CA GLU A 231 -8.87 23.75 -4.82
C GLU A 231 -7.37 23.80 -4.51
N ALA A 232 -6.56 24.18 -5.49
CA ALA A 232 -5.16 24.49 -5.24
C ALA A 232 -5.11 25.58 -4.16
N ALA A 233 -4.35 25.35 -3.10
CA ALA A 233 -4.03 26.40 -2.13
C ALA A 233 -3.27 27.52 -2.87
N ARG A 234 -3.99 28.59 -3.23
CA ARG A 234 -3.43 29.84 -3.76
C ARG A 234 -2.98 30.72 -2.61
#